data_09bdf4953f735160c69fafe0751d701e
#
_entry.id   09bdf4953f735160c69fafe0751d701e
#
_cell.length_a   1.000
_cell.length_b   1.000
_cell.length_c   1.000
_cell.angle_alpha   90.00
_cell.angle_beta   90.00
_cell.angle_gamma   90.00
#
_symmetry.space_group_name_H-M   'P 1'
#
loop_
_entity.id
_entity.type
_entity.pdbx_description
1 polymer ?
#
loop_
_entity_poly.entity_id
_entity_poly.type
_entity_poly.pdbx_seq_one_letter_code
_entity_poly.pdbx_strand_id
1 'polypeptide(L)'
;MKKFLLSLAMAMTAIGASAQNTYNVRAGGAVLSDAAAFTTMTQANISLKNVSLWTFSPAVQLATDGDDTAAMLHANMGYRTRIGNNCLFVPKVGVAGGYFWHDSYNETFLVGPSIDLALELKHFVIGLTGFYSINKAMETFYDETDNIPMVSLTLGYTF
;
A
#
# COMPACT_ATOMS: atom_id res chain seq x y z
N MET A 1 0.68 1.03 -19.94
CA MET A 1 0.41 0.74 -18.51
C MET A 1 0.57 -0.74 -18.13
N LYS A 2 -0.09 -1.72 -18.80
CA LYS A 2 0.01 -3.17 -18.44
C LYS A 2 1.45 -3.72 -18.39
N LYS A 3 2.34 -3.29 -19.30
CA LYS A 3 3.76 -3.73 -19.34
C LYS A 3 4.59 -3.16 -18.19
N PHE A 4 4.28 -1.96 -17.70
CA PHE A 4 4.97 -1.35 -16.57
C PHE A 4 4.61 -2.03 -15.25
N LEU A 5 3.33 -2.35 -15.05
CA LEU A 5 2.87 -3.09 -13.87
C LEU A 5 3.47 -4.50 -13.81
N LEU A 6 3.59 -5.18 -14.96
CA LEU A 6 4.20 -6.50 -15.03
C LEU A 6 5.71 -6.46 -14.75
N SER A 7 6.43 -5.46 -15.27
CA SER A 7 7.87 -5.28 -15.00
C SER A 7 8.14 -4.90 -13.55
N LEU A 8 7.27 -4.08 -12.94
CA LEU A 8 7.39 -3.71 -11.52
C LEU A 8 7.11 -4.92 -10.60
N ALA A 9 6.10 -5.73 -10.92
CA ALA A 9 5.83 -6.99 -10.21
C ALA A 9 7.00 -7.98 -10.34
N MET A 10 7.59 -8.12 -11.53
CA MET A 10 8.79 -8.97 -11.74
C MET A 10 10.03 -8.41 -11.04
N ALA A 11 10.23 -7.09 -10.98
CA ALA A 11 11.34 -6.49 -10.24
C ALA A 11 11.21 -6.74 -8.73
N MET A 12 9.98 -6.68 -8.18
CA MET A 12 9.73 -7.00 -6.78
C MET A 12 9.98 -8.47 -6.44
N THR A 13 9.71 -9.39 -7.36
CA THR A 13 10.02 -10.82 -7.17
C THR A 13 11.52 -11.12 -7.23
N ALA A 14 12.30 -10.35 -7.99
CA ALA A 14 13.75 -10.55 -8.12
C ALA A 14 14.54 -10.11 -6.87
N ILE A 15 14.01 -9.20 -6.04
CA ILE A 15 14.68 -8.71 -4.82
C ILE A 15 14.62 -9.77 -3.69
N GLY A 16 13.86 -10.83 -3.84
CA GLY A 16 13.42 -11.69 -2.76
C GLY A 16 14.09 -13.03 -2.57
N ALA A 17 15.25 -13.29 -3.14
CA ALA A 17 15.91 -14.59 -3.03
C ALA A 17 16.56 -14.91 -1.66
N SER A 18 16.25 -14.20 -0.58
CA SER A 18 16.72 -14.55 0.76
C SER A 18 15.59 -15.19 1.59
N ALA A 19 15.90 -16.26 2.30
CA ALA A 19 14.95 -17.08 3.08
C ALA A 19 14.19 -16.34 4.22
N GLN A 20 14.38 -15.05 4.37
CA GLN A 20 13.72 -14.21 5.38
C GLN A 20 12.75 -13.16 4.78
N ASN A 21 12.68 -13.07 3.47
CA ASN A 21 11.79 -12.14 2.79
C ASN A 21 10.46 -12.83 2.49
N THR A 22 9.38 -12.11 2.66
CA THR A 22 8.03 -12.58 2.33
C THR A 22 7.37 -11.60 1.36
N TYR A 23 6.47 -12.13 0.55
CA TYR A 23 5.65 -11.35 -0.36
C TYR A 23 4.20 -11.55 0.00
N ASN A 24 3.41 -10.50 -0.03
CA ASN A 24 1.98 -10.65 0.08
C ASN A 24 1.26 -9.93 -1.06
N VAL A 25 0.14 -10.52 -1.45
CA VAL A 25 -0.83 -9.93 -2.38
C VAL A 25 -2.15 -9.85 -1.64
N ARG A 26 -2.71 -8.66 -1.58
CA ARG A 26 -3.92 -8.35 -0.82
C ARG A 26 -4.95 -7.68 -1.72
N ALA A 27 -6.24 -7.93 -1.46
CA ALA A 27 -7.34 -7.24 -2.11
C ALA A 27 -8.43 -6.95 -1.08
N GLY A 28 -9.24 -5.93 -1.31
CA GLY A 28 -10.30 -5.56 -0.38
C GLY A 28 -11.02 -4.28 -0.72
N GLY A 29 -11.65 -3.69 0.28
CA GLY A 29 -12.31 -2.41 0.19
C GLY A 29 -11.41 -1.27 0.67
N ALA A 30 -11.61 -0.10 0.09
CA ALA A 30 -11.02 1.15 0.52
C ALA A 30 -12.09 2.25 0.59
N VAL A 31 -11.78 3.30 1.32
CA VAL A 31 -12.41 4.60 1.16
C VAL A 31 -11.36 5.49 0.51
N LEU A 32 -11.65 6.02 -0.66
CA LEU A 32 -10.82 6.91 -1.43
C LEU A 32 -11.52 8.27 -1.45
N SER A 33 -10.92 9.28 -0.80
CA SER A 33 -11.59 10.53 -0.49
C SER A 33 -12.85 10.27 0.37
N ASP A 34 -14.02 10.28 -0.18
CA ASP A 34 -15.32 10.04 0.47
C ASP A 34 -16.11 8.88 -0.17
N ALA A 35 -15.56 8.25 -1.22
CA ALA A 35 -16.19 7.17 -1.95
C ALA A 35 -15.65 5.79 -1.56
N ALA A 36 -16.52 4.77 -1.64
CA ALA A 36 -16.13 3.38 -1.44
C ALA A 36 -15.45 2.84 -2.71
N ALA A 37 -14.24 2.35 -2.57
CA ALA A 37 -13.39 1.88 -3.65
C ALA A 37 -12.99 0.41 -3.46
N PHE A 38 -12.68 -0.28 -4.56
CA PHE A 38 -11.97 -1.56 -4.53
C PHE A 38 -10.47 -1.30 -4.53
N THR A 39 -9.71 -2.07 -3.74
CA THR A 39 -8.25 -1.92 -3.68
C THR A 39 -7.52 -3.25 -3.79
N THR A 40 -6.35 -3.19 -4.40
CA THR A 40 -5.36 -4.27 -4.42
C THR A 40 -4.01 -3.73 -4.00
N MET A 41 -3.24 -4.55 -3.26
CA MET A 41 -1.89 -4.20 -2.84
C MET A 41 -0.94 -5.39 -3.01
N THR A 42 0.22 -5.13 -3.57
CA THR A 42 1.33 -6.08 -3.61
C THR A 42 2.49 -5.50 -2.80
N GLN A 43 2.99 -6.27 -1.84
CA GLN A 43 4.01 -5.82 -0.90
C GLN A 43 5.11 -6.86 -0.75
N ALA A 44 6.37 -6.39 -0.72
CA ALA A 44 7.52 -7.18 -0.30
C ALA A 44 7.87 -6.80 1.15
N ASN A 45 8.13 -7.78 2.00
CA ASN A 45 8.65 -7.55 3.35
C ASN A 45 10.10 -8.03 3.39
N ILE A 46 11.03 -7.09 3.39
CA ILE A 46 12.48 -7.33 3.36
C ILE A 46 13.02 -7.22 4.77
N SER A 47 13.45 -8.35 5.35
CA SER A 47 14.03 -8.38 6.69
C SER A 47 15.42 -7.74 6.70
N LEU A 48 15.66 -6.84 7.65
CA LEU A 48 16.96 -6.19 7.80
C LEU A 48 17.93 -7.14 8.52
N LYS A 49 19.00 -7.51 7.86
CA LYS A 49 19.95 -8.57 8.31
C LYS A 49 20.51 -8.41 9.73
N ASN A 50 20.64 -7.19 10.21
CA ASN A 50 21.23 -6.90 11.52
C ASN A 50 20.21 -6.69 12.65
N VAL A 51 18.91 -6.66 12.32
CA VAL A 51 17.81 -6.40 13.27
C VAL A 51 16.64 -7.27 12.87
N SER A 52 16.64 -8.52 13.31
CA SER A 52 15.75 -9.59 12.84
C SER A 52 14.23 -9.32 12.95
N LEU A 53 13.84 -8.32 13.71
CA LEU A 53 12.42 -7.97 13.90
C LEU A 53 11.98 -6.77 13.03
N TRP A 54 12.92 -6.04 12.45
CA TRP A 54 12.61 -4.91 11.57
C TRP A 54 12.51 -5.35 10.11
N THR A 55 11.57 -4.74 9.41
CA THR A 55 11.33 -5.01 7.99
C THR A 55 11.16 -3.71 7.22
N PHE A 56 11.76 -3.64 6.05
CA PHE A 56 11.44 -2.63 5.05
C PHE A 56 10.41 -3.22 4.09
N SER A 57 9.32 -2.49 3.85
CA SER A 57 8.15 -3.01 3.15
C SER A 57 7.73 -2.07 2.02
N PRO A 58 8.39 -2.14 0.85
CA PRO A 58 7.90 -1.47 -0.35
C PRO A 58 6.61 -2.14 -0.82
N ALA A 59 5.63 -1.33 -1.25
CA ALA A 59 4.38 -1.83 -1.78
C ALA A 59 3.86 -0.98 -2.93
N VAL A 60 3.06 -1.61 -3.79
CA VAL A 60 2.25 -0.96 -4.82
C VAL A 60 0.79 -1.18 -4.45
N GLN A 61 0.02 -0.13 -4.38
CA GLN A 61 -1.41 -0.17 -4.14
C GLN A 61 -2.17 0.50 -5.29
N LEU A 62 -3.24 -0.14 -5.72
CA LEU A 62 -4.21 0.41 -6.66
C LEU A 62 -5.55 0.45 -5.95
N ALA A 63 -6.27 1.55 -6.07
CA ALA A 63 -7.63 1.70 -5.58
C ALA A 63 -8.48 2.38 -6.65
N THR A 64 -9.72 1.92 -6.83
CA THR A 64 -10.65 2.52 -7.80
C THR A 64 -12.09 2.31 -7.33
N ASP A 65 -12.93 3.30 -7.54
CA ASP A 65 -14.38 3.25 -7.36
C ASP A 65 -15.14 3.25 -8.69
N GLY A 66 -14.43 3.35 -9.80
CA GLY A 66 -14.94 3.44 -11.17
C GLY A 66 -14.67 4.79 -11.80
N ASP A 67 -14.91 5.88 -11.09
CA ASP A 67 -14.69 7.25 -11.55
C ASP A 67 -13.31 7.75 -11.10
N ASP A 68 -12.89 7.39 -9.89
CA ASP A 68 -11.59 7.70 -9.30
C ASP A 68 -10.65 6.51 -9.34
N THR A 69 -9.40 6.77 -9.60
CA THR A 69 -8.33 5.76 -9.52
C THR A 69 -7.09 6.34 -8.87
N ALA A 70 -6.58 5.64 -7.88
CA ALA A 70 -5.30 5.95 -7.24
C ALA A 70 -4.30 4.81 -7.46
N ALA A 71 -3.08 5.17 -7.88
CA ALA A 71 -1.95 4.23 -7.97
C ALA A 71 -0.80 4.75 -7.10
N MET A 72 -0.53 4.05 -5.99
CA MET A 72 0.37 4.49 -4.94
C MET A 72 1.55 3.55 -4.77
N LEU A 73 2.73 4.13 -4.53
CA LEU A 73 3.93 3.44 -4.08
C LEU A 73 4.14 3.75 -2.60
N HIS A 74 4.28 2.73 -1.79
CA HIS A 74 4.55 2.84 -0.36
C HIS A 74 5.97 2.42 -0.05
N ALA A 75 6.63 3.14 0.86
CA ALA A 75 7.93 2.80 1.41
C ALA A 75 7.81 2.83 2.95
N ASN A 76 7.51 1.68 3.54
CA ASN A 76 7.20 1.55 4.95
C ASN A 76 8.30 0.78 5.70
N MET A 77 8.57 1.19 6.93
CA MET A 77 9.37 0.46 7.91
C MET A 77 8.44 -0.14 8.96
N GLY A 78 8.66 -1.38 9.31
CA GLY A 78 7.82 -2.08 10.27
C GLY A 78 8.59 -2.92 11.26
N TYR A 79 7.87 -3.34 12.29
CA TYR A 79 8.38 -4.20 13.34
C TYR A 79 7.52 -5.46 13.47
N ARG A 80 8.14 -6.64 13.39
CA ARG A 80 7.45 -7.93 13.47
C ARG A 80 7.32 -8.36 14.93
N THR A 81 6.10 -8.39 15.43
CA THR A 81 5.80 -8.87 16.79
C THR A 81 5.00 -10.17 16.71
N ARG A 82 5.49 -11.22 17.35
CA ARG A 82 4.76 -12.50 17.42
C ARG A 82 3.64 -12.40 18.45
N ILE A 83 2.42 -12.72 18.03
CA ILE A 83 1.24 -12.84 18.88
C ILE A 83 0.81 -14.31 18.86
N GLY A 84 1.20 -15.08 19.89
CA GLY A 84 0.93 -16.52 19.91
C GLY A 84 1.79 -17.34 18.94
N ASN A 85 1.39 -18.58 18.67
CA ASN A 85 2.24 -19.54 17.94
C ASN A 85 2.23 -19.37 16.42
N ASN A 86 1.19 -18.78 15.84
CA ASN A 86 0.98 -18.74 14.39
C ASN A 86 0.55 -17.37 13.86
N CYS A 87 0.66 -16.32 14.66
CA CYS A 87 0.24 -14.98 14.29
C CYS A 87 1.38 -13.98 14.50
N LEU A 88 1.64 -13.17 13.48
CA LEU A 88 2.54 -12.02 13.55
C LEU A 88 1.73 -10.74 13.37
N PHE A 89 1.93 -9.79 14.25
CA PHE A 89 1.46 -8.43 14.07
C PHE A 89 2.63 -7.58 13.56
N VAL A 90 2.40 -6.87 12.46
CA VAL A 90 3.43 -6.09 11.78
C VAL A 90 2.93 -4.67 11.56
N PRO A 91 3.04 -3.79 12.56
CA PRO A 91 2.79 -2.38 12.37
C PRO A 91 3.92 -1.78 11.53
N LYS A 92 3.55 -0.96 10.54
CA LYS A 92 4.48 -0.32 9.61
C LYS A 92 4.07 1.14 9.46
N VAL A 93 5.06 2.00 9.36
CA VAL A 93 4.90 3.44 9.11
C VAL A 93 5.91 3.87 8.06
N GLY A 94 5.56 4.87 7.28
CA GLY A 94 6.44 5.38 6.24
C GLY A 94 5.80 6.48 5.42
N VAL A 95 6.15 6.49 4.16
CA VAL A 95 5.64 7.46 3.18
C VAL A 95 5.07 6.72 1.99
N ALA A 96 4.09 7.37 1.35
CA ALA A 96 3.58 6.92 0.07
C ALA A 96 3.50 8.10 -0.88
N GLY A 97 3.59 7.80 -2.17
CA GLY A 97 3.40 8.77 -3.23
C GLY A 97 2.91 8.08 -4.50
N GLY A 98 2.12 8.79 -5.29
CA GLY A 98 1.54 8.23 -6.48
C GLY A 98 0.63 9.19 -7.21
N TYR A 99 -0.15 8.65 -8.13
CA TYR A 99 -1.06 9.43 -8.95
C TYR A 99 -2.50 9.10 -8.62
N PHE A 100 -3.30 10.14 -8.64
CA PHE A 100 -4.74 10.10 -8.53
C PHE A 100 -5.34 10.62 -9.85
N TRP A 101 -6.29 9.89 -10.40
CA TRP A 101 -7.03 10.23 -11.62
C TRP A 101 -8.51 10.28 -11.29
N HIS A 102 -9.18 11.28 -11.80
CA HIS A 102 -10.62 11.40 -11.82
C HIS A 102 -11.05 11.63 -13.26
N ASP A 103 -12.17 11.06 -13.70
CA ASP A 103 -12.63 11.13 -15.10
C ASP A 103 -12.80 12.56 -15.62
N SER A 104 -13.10 13.52 -14.73
CA SER A 104 -13.32 14.93 -15.06
C SER A 104 -12.16 15.86 -14.73
N TYR A 105 -11.06 15.35 -14.12
CA TYR A 105 -9.94 16.17 -13.62
C TYR A 105 -8.60 15.69 -14.13
N ASN A 106 -7.62 16.59 -14.08
CA ASN A 106 -6.26 16.26 -14.45
C ASN A 106 -5.61 15.33 -13.41
N GLU A 107 -4.67 14.52 -13.88
CA GLU A 107 -3.83 13.69 -13.03
C GLU A 107 -3.16 14.53 -11.94
N THR A 108 -3.30 14.11 -10.69
CA THR A 108 -2.66 14.77 -9.55
C THR A 108 -1.69 13.83 -8.87
N PHE A 109 -0.45 14.29 -8.65
CA PHE A 109 0.52 13.54 -7.86
C PHE A 109 0.27 13.80 -6.38
N LEU A 110 0.07 12.73 -5.62
CA LEU A 110 -0.13 12.73 -4.17
C LEU A 110 1.11 12.24 -3.46
N VAL A 111 1.44 12.85 -2.32
CA VAL A 111 2.51 12.37 -1.44
C VAL A 111 2.10 12.62 0.02
N GLY A 112 2.47 11.68 0.90
CA GLY A 112 2.15 11.84 2.32
C GLY A 112 2.57 10.67 3.20
N PRO A 113 2.29 10.75 4.50
CA PRO A 113 2.50 9.67 5.44
C PRO A 113 1.62 8.47 5.12
N SER A 114 2.17 7.31 5.41
CA SER A 114 1.51 6.00 5.23
C SER A 114 1.66 5.17 6.48
N ILE A 115 0.60 4.45 6.84
CA ILE A 115 0.59 3.44 7.90
C ILE A 115 0.03 2.14 7.33
N ASP A 116 0.59 1.00 7.70
CA ASP A 116 0.07 -0.32 7.35
C ASP A 116 0.14 -1.23 8.57
N LEU A 117 -1.00 -1.66 9.07
CA LEU A 117 -1.14 -2.60 10.17
C LEU A 117 -1.51 -3.95 9.60
N ALA A 118 -0.61 -4.92 9.68
CA ALA A 118 -0.81 -6.25 9.14
C ALA A 118 -0.85 -7.32 10.25
N LEU A 119 -1.83 -8.22 10.17
CA LEU A 119 -1.88 -9.49 10.90
C LEU A 119 -1.56 -10.61 9.92
N GLU A 120 -0.43 -11.28 10.11
CA GLU A 120 0.01 -12.41 9.28
C GLU A 120 -0.27 -13.72 10.00
N LEU A 121 -1.14 -14.55 9.42
CA LEU A 121 -1.60 -15.85 9.95
C LEU A 121 -1.08 -16.95 9.01
N LYS A 122 0.13 -17.46 9.24
CA LYS A 122 0.83 -18.38 8.31
C LYS A 122 0.90 -17.80 6.89
N HIS A 123 -0.04 -18.21 6.04
CA HIS A 123 -0.12 -17.78 4.64
C HIS A 123 -1.18 -16.69 4.39
N PHE A 124 -2.00 -16.37 5.38
CA PHE A 124 -3.02 -15.34 5.24
C PHE A 124 -2.56 -14.04 5.88
N VAL A 125 -2.95 -12.93 5.28
CA VAL A 125 -2.70 -11.60 5.82
C VAL A 125 -3.98 -10.78 5.81
N ILE A 126 -4.24 -10.11 6.94
CA ILE A 126 -5.27 -9.08 7.06
C ILE A 126 -4.53 -7.76 7.24
N GLY A 127 -4.82 -6.78 6.40
CA GLY A 127 -4.14 -5.48 6.43
C GLY A 127 -5.10 -4.31 6.50
N LEU A 128 -4.78 -3.36 7.36
CA LEU A 128 -5.40 -2.04 7.42
C LEU A 128 -4.35 -1.03 7.00
N THR A 129 -4.54 -0.38 5.85
CA THR A 129 -3.60 0.61 5.32
C THR A 129 -4.25 1.98 5.32
N GLY A 130 -3.54 2.98 5.81
CA GLY A 130 -3.92 4.38 5.80
C GLY A 130 -2.90 5.23 5.05
N PHE A 131 -3.38 6.19 4.29
CA PHE A 131 -2.61 7.22 3.63
C PHE A 131 -3.33 8.57 3.76
N TYR A 132 -2.57 9.64 3.87
CA TYR A 132 -3.11 10.99 3.89
C TYR A 132 -2.20 11.90 3.06
N SER A 133 -2.73 12.53 2.02
CA SER A 133 -1.93 13.44 1.19
C SER A 133 -1.62 14.72 1.96
N ILE A 134 -0.35 15.14 1.95
CA ILE A 134 0.07 16.44 2.50
C ILE A 134 0.00 17.56 1.47
N ASN A 135 0.01 17.21 0.20
CA ASN A 135 -0.25 18.11 -0.90
C ASN A 135 -1.72 18.01 -1.32
N LYS A 136 -2.24 19.10 -1.81
CA LYS A 136 -3.63 19.20 -2.24
C LYS A 136 -3.77 18.72 -3.67
N ALA A 137 -4.84 17.99 -3.96
CA ALA A 137 -5.26 17.73 -5.33
C ALA A 137 -5.74 19.06 -5.93
N MET A 138 -5.18 19.46 -7.08
CA MET A 138 -5.61 20.67 -7.77
C MET A 138 -6.87 20.37 -8.58
N GLU A 139 -8.00 20.86 -8.14
CA GLU A 139 -9.15 21.01 -9.02
C GLU A 139 -8.90 22.14 -10.03
N THR A 140 -8.97 21.82 -11.31
CA THR A 140 -8.65 22.77 -12.39
C THR A 140 -9.73 23.86 -12.56
N PHE A 141 -10.88 23.76 -11.90
CA PHE A 141 -12.03 24.66 -12.07
C PHE A 141 -12.70 25.16 -10.81
N TYR A 142 -12.32 24.68 -9.63
CA TYR A 142 -12.86 25.14 -8.34
C TYR A 142 -11.73 25.41 -7.37
N ASP A 143 -11.86 26.52 -6.62
CA ASP A 143 -10.84 27.03 -5.68
C ASP A 143 -10.65 26.15 -4.41
N GLU A 144 -11.33 25.02 -4.30
CA GLU A 144 -11.23 24.12 -3.16
C GLU A 144 -10.18 23.02 -3.42
N THR A 145 -9.09 23.11 -2.70
CA THR A 145 -8.00 22.16 -2.74
C THR A 145 -8.08 21.30 -1.49
N ASP A 146 -8.44 20.04 -1.63
CA ASP A 146 -8.55 19.11 -0.51
C ASP A 146 -7.39 18.11 -0.44
N ASN A 147 -7.06 17.72 0.79
CA ASN A 147 -6.19 16.58 1.02
C ASN A 147 -6.99 15.30 0.81
N ILE A 148 -6.41 14.33 0.14
CA ILE A 148 -7.07 13.06 -0.15
C ILE A 148 -6.66 12.02 0.89
N PRO A 149 -7.56 11.62 1.81
CA PRO A 149 -7.37 10.46 2.66
C PRO A 149 -7.68 9.18 1.89
N MET A 150 -6.93 8.12 2.15
CA MET A 150 -7.25 6.78 1.71
C MET A 150 -7.09 5.82 2.88
N VAL A 151 -8.13 5.05 3.18
CA VAL A 151 -8.10 3.98 4.18
C VAL A 151 -8.59 2.70 3.53
N SER A 152 -7.86 1.61 3.70
CA SER A 152 -8.22 0.32 3.10
C SER A 152 -8.13 -0.82 4.08
N LEU A 153 -9.11 -1.73 4.02
CA LEU A 153 -9.10 -3.03 4.69
C LEU A 153 -8.95 -4.13 3.64
N THR A 154 -7.92 -4.94 3.76
CA THR A 154 -7.54 -5.92 2.76
C THR A 154 -7.33 -7.31 3.39
N LEU A 155 -7.62 -8.34 2.59
CA LEU A 155 -7.30 -9.74 2.87
C LEU A 155 -6.36 -10.24 1.77
N GLY A 156 -5.43 -11.11 2.11
CA GLY A 156 -4.49 -11.62 1.12
C GLY A 156 -3.74 -12.87 1.53
N TYR A 157 -2.76 -13.17 0.70
CA TYR A 157 -1.92 -14.34 0.83
C TYR A 157 -0.45 -13.94 0.89
N THR A 158 0.31 -14.60 1.77
CA THR A 158 1.76 -14.41 1.94
C THR A 158 2.50 -15.64 1.41
N PHE A 159 3.47 -15.39 0.54
CA PHE A 159 4.35 -16.38 -0.09
C PHE A 159 5.70 -16.46 0.60
#